data_12456039f947fd7e77c3866f1764640d
#
_entry.id   12456039f947fd7e77c3866f1764640d
#
_cell.length_a   1.000
_cell.length_b   1.000
_cell.length_c   1.000
_cell.angle_alpha   90.00
_cell.angle_beta   90.00
_cell.angle_gamma   90.00
#
_symmetry.space_group_name_H-M   'P 1'
#
loop_
_entity.id
_entity.type
_entity.pdbx_description
1 polymer ?
#
loop_
_entity_poly.entity_id
_entity_poly.type
_entity_poly.pdbx_seq_one_letter_code
_entity_poly.pdbx_strand_id
1 'polypeptide(L)'
;MCPATVYIAPPDRHLLVNADGTLSLTQSELVHFVRPSADLLFESVAASYRDRAIAVVLSGSGSDGAMGAQAIKKMGGTVIAQDEATAEFPGMPSAVIKTRSVDFILPLAEIAPALVALVLRGER
;
A
#
# COMPACT_ATOMS: atom_id res chain seq x y z
N MET A 1 12.32 -11.23 4.84
CA MET A 1 10.90 -11.57 5.11
C MET A 1 10.64 -13.03 4.75
N CYS A 2 9.77 -13.69 5.50
CA CYS A 2 9.43 -15.09 5.24
C CYS A 2 8.23 -15.20 4.31
N PRO A 3 8.24 -16.14 3.34
CA PRO A 3 7.06 -16.39 2.50
C PRO A 3 5.85 -16.81 3.32
N ALA A 4 4.65 -16.61 2.77
CA ALA A 4 3.37 -16.97 3.39
C ALA A 4 3.17 -16.33 4.78
N THR A 5 3.71 -15.14 4.99
CA THR A 5 3.66 -14.44 6.27
C THR A 5 3.10 -13.04 6.07
N VAL A 6 2.21 -12.61 6.97
CA VAL A 6 1.70 -11.24 7.03
C VAL A 6 2.39 -10.51 8.17
N TYR A 7 2.99 -9.37 7.87
CA TYR A 7 3.65 -8.51 8.86
C TYR A 7 2.78 -7.31 9.14
N ILE A 8 2.58 -7.00 10.42
CA ILE A 8 1.74 -5.87 10.85
C ILE A 8 2.64 -4.81 11.47
N ALA A 9 2.49 -3.56 11.03
CA ALA A 9 3.21 -2.45 11.63
C ALA A 9 2.78 -2.26 13.09
N PRO A 10 3.72 -2.23 14.05
CA PRO A 10 3.37 -1.98 15.44
C PRO A 10 2.97 -0.52 15.65
N PRO A 11 2.27 -0.21 16.76
CA PRO A 11 1.90 1.16 17.07
C PRO A 11 3.14 2.06 17.22
N ASP A 12 2.99 3.30 16.83
CA ASP A 12 3.96 4.39 17.05
C ASP A 12 5.34 4.16 16.43
N ARG A 13 5.43 3.33 15.39
CA ARG A 13 6.66 3.10 14.63
C ARG A 13 6.33 2.99 13.15
N HIS A 14 7.18 3.57 12.31
CA HIS A 14 7.07 3.36 10.86
C HIS A 14 7.68 2.02 10.49
N LEU A 15 6.99 1.27 9.65
CA LEU A 15 7.47 0.02 9.09
C LEU A 15 8.01 0.29 7.70
N LEU A 16 9.25 -0.09 7.46
CA LEU A 16 9.92 0.08 6.17
C LEU A 16 10.40 -1.27 5.64
N VAL A 17 10.42 -1.39 4.33
CA VAL A 17 10.97 -2.56 3.63
C VAL A 17 12.31 -2.18 3.03
N ASN A 18 13.34 -2.96 3.34
CA ASN A 18 14.69 -2.73 2.84
C ASN A 18 14.96 -3.49 1.54
N ALA A 19 15.92 -3.02 0.77
CA ALA A 19 16.26 -3.60 -0.52
C ALA A 19 16.71 -5.07 -0.43
N ASP A 20 17.26 -5.47 0.71
CA ASP A 20 17.70 -6.86 0.96
C ASP A 20 16.56 -7.79 1.40
N GLY A 21 15.33 -7.31 1.44
CA GLY A 21 14.15 -8.08 1.86
C GLY A 21 13.93 -8.12 3.37
N THR A 22 14.67 -7.34 4.15
CA THR A 22 14.44 -7.22 5.59
C THR A 22 13.49 -6.07 5.90
N LEU A 23 12.95 -6.07 7.13
CA LEU A 23 12.09 -5.02 7.64
C LEU A 23 12.83 -4.17 8.67
N SER A 24 12.49 -2.87 8.71
CA SER A 24 12.99 -1.94 9.72
C SER A 24 11.82 -1.21 10.38
N LEU A 25 12.00 -0.91 11.66
CA LEU A 25 11.08 -0.07 12.42
C LEU A 25 11.80 1.23 12.79
N THR A 26 11.15 2.36 12.57
CA THR A 26 11.71 3.66 12.92
C THR A 26 10.72 4.48 13.73
N GLN A 27 11.23 5.39 14.56
CA GLN A 27 10.44 6.41 15.24
C GLN A 27 10.71 7.80 14.66
N SER A 28 11.03 7.86 13.36
CA SER A 28 11.14 9.14 12.67
C SER A 28 9.84 9.93 12.78
N GLU A 29 9.89 11.20 12.40
CA GLU A 29 8.78 12.13 12.59
C GLU A 29 7.44 11.60 12.04
N LEU A 30 6.34 12.08 12.62
CA LEU A 30 5.00 11.78 12.13
C LEU A 30 4.87 12.28 10.70
N VAL A 31 4.27 11.46 9.83
CA VAL A 31 3.95 11.85 8.45
C VAL A 31 2.47 12.22 8.42
N HIS A 32 2.18 13.50 8.14
CA HIS A 32 0.82 14.03 8.21
C HIS A 32 0.12 13.65 9.53
N PHE A 33 0.87 13.74 10.64
CA PHE A 33 0.40 13.43 11.99
C PHE A 33 0.13 11.96 12.28
N VAL A 34 0.62 11.04 11.45
CA VAL A 34 0.45 9.60 11.67
C VAL A 34 1.78 8.86 11.75
N ARG A 35 1.80 7.83 12.58
CA ARG A 35 2.90 6.88 12.73
C ARG A 35 2.33 5.57 13.31
N PRO A 36 2.30 4.44 12.57
CA PRO A 36 2.91 4.24 11.25
C PRO A 36 2.20 4.98 10.12
N SER A 37 2.96 5.27 9.06
CA SER A 37 2.45 5.89 7.84
C SER A 37 2.50 4.92 6.68
N ALA A 38 1.39 4.79 5.97
CA ALA A 38 1.33 4.00 4.73
C ALA A 38 2.21 4.62 3.64
N ASP A 39 2.33 5.96 3.60
CA ASP A 39 3.19 6.62 2.61
C ASP A 39 4.64 6.17 2.73
N LEU A 40 5.20 6.16 3.94
CA LEU A 40 6.58 5.71 4.16
C LEU A 40 6.75 4.24 3.82
N LEU A 41 5.80 3.39 4.20
CA LEU A 41 5.84 1.96 3.87
C LEU A 41 5.83 1.78 2.35
N PHE A 42 4.88 2.40 1.66
CA PHE A 42 4.73 2.26 0.21
C PHE A 42 5.97 2.77 -0.53
N GLU A 43 6.53 3.90 -0.11
CA GLU A 43 7.74 4.43 -0.73
C GLU A 43 8.92 3.45 -0.59
N SER A 44 9.06 2.81 0.56
CA SER A 44 10.11 1.81 0.77
C SER A 44 9.88 0.54 -0.06
N VAL A 45 8.62 0.11 -0.21
CA VAL A 45 8.25 -1.03 -1.05
C VAL A 45 8.50 -0.70 -2.53
N ALA A 46 8.14 0.51 -2.97
CA ALA A 46 8.37 0.96 -4.35
C ALA A 46 9.85 0.93 -4.70
N ALA A 47 10.70 1.44 -3.82
CA ALA A 47 12.14 1.46 -4.03
C ALA A 47 12.76 0.05 -4.04
N SER A 48 12.24 -0.85 -3.22
CA SER A 48 12.81 -2.19 -3.03
C SER A 48 12.29 -3.22 -4.03
N TYR A 49 11.03 -3.16 -4.41
CA TYR A 49 10.37 -4.19 -5.23
C TYR A 49 9.87 -3.69 -6.59
N ARG A 50 9.81 -2.38 -6.80
CA ARG A 50 9.52 -1.74 -8.09
C ARG A 50 8.26 -2.30 -8.76
N ASP A 51 8.38 -2.91 -9.95
CA ASP A 51 7.25 -3.45 -10.71
C ASP A 51 6.60 -4.69 -10.06
N ARG A 52 7.25 -5.26 -9.07
CA ARG A 52 6.71 -6.39 -8.29
C ARG A 52 5.88 -5.93 -7.09
N ALA A 53 5.86 -4.64 -6.81
CA ALA A 53 5.11 -4.08 -5.69
C ALA A 53 3.61 -4.02 -6.03
N ILE A 54 2.79 -4.38 -5.05
CA ILE A 54 1.33 -4.21 -5.11
C ILE A 54 0.91 -3.46 -3.85
N ALA A 55 0.29 -2.31 -4.03
CA ALA A 55 -0.27 -1.53 -2.92
C ALA A 55 -1.78 -1.66 -2.92
N VAL A 56 -2.36 -1.88 -1.75
CA VAL A 56 -3.80 -1.96 -1.56
C VAL A 56 -4.20 -0.93 -0.51
N VAL A 57 -5.10 -0.03 -0.85
CA VAL A 57 -5.60 0.98 0.08
C VAL A 57 -7.05 0.67 0.41
N LEU A 58 -7.28 0.33 1.66
CA LEU A 58 -8.59 -0.07 2.18
C LEU A 58 -9.22 1.08 2.95
N SER A 59 -10.46 0.86 3.40
CA SER A 59 -11.20 1.80 4.23
C SER A 59 -10.32 2.40 5.34
N GLY A 60 -10.33 3.71 5.47
CA GLY A 60 -9.58 4.44 6.48
C GLY A 60 -9.81 5.93 6.35
N SER A 61 -9.71 6.64 7.47
CA SER A 61 -9.87 8.09 7.52
C SER A 61 -8.58 8.80 7.10
N GLY A 62 -8.70 9.98 6.53
CA GLY A 62 -7.56 10.79 6.13
C GLY A 62 -7.07 10.50 4.73
N SER A 63 -5.82 10.82 4.46
CA SER A 63 -5.23 10.74 3.13
C SER A 63 -3.89 9.98 3.09
N ASP A 64 -3.54 9.29 4.17
CA ASP A 64 -2.32 8.49 4.22
C ASP A 64 -2.36 7.41 3.14
N GLY A 65 -1.26 7.21 2.45
CA GLY A 65 -1.16 6.24 1.35
C GLY A 65 -1.23 6.86 -0.03
N ALA A 66 -1.76 8.10 -0.18
CA ALA A 66 -1.91 8.72 -1.49
C ALA A 66 -0.56 9.01 -2.17
N MET A 67 0.39 9.60 -1.44
CA MET A 67 1.73 9.88 -1.96
C MET A 67 2.51 8.59 -2.20
N GLY A 68 2.40 7.64 -1.28
CA GLY A 68 3.06 6.34 -1.40
C GLY A 68 2.55 5.54 -2.58
N ALA A 69 1.24 5.59 -2.86
CA ALA A 69 0.65 4.95 -4.04
C ALA A 69 1.21 5.53 -5.34
N GLN A 70 1.41 6.85 -5.39
CA GLN A 70 2.07 7.48 -6.53
C GLN A 70 3.48 6.92 -6.73
N ALA A 71 4.24 6.74 -5.66
CA ALA A 71 5.58 6.15 -5.71
C ALA A 71 5.54 4.72 -6.24
N ILE A 72 4.59 3.90 -5.77
CA ILE A 72 4.40 2.53 -6.27
C ILE A 72 4.16 2.55 -7.78
N LYS A 73 3.24 3.39 -8.24
CA LYS A 73 2.89 3.47 -9.66
C LYS A 73 4.06 3.97 -10.51
N LYS A 74 4.78 4.97 -10.03
CA LYS A 74 5.94 5.52 -10.70
C LYS A 74 7.04 4.49 -10.94
N MET A 75 7.20 3.56 -10.01
CA MET A 75 8.20 2.48 -10.10
C MET A 75 7.68 1.24 -10.84
N GLY A 76 6.51 1.32 -11.44
CA GLY A 76 5.94 0.24 -12.26
C GLY A 76 5.07 -0.76 -11.50
N GLY A 77 4.81 -0.54 -10.22
CA GLY A 77 3.95 -1.40 -9.42
C GLY A 77 2.47 -1.22 -9.71
N THR A 78 1.65 -1.98 -9.02
CA THR A 78 0.19 -1.97 -9.16
C THR A 78 -0.46 -1.39 -7.92
N VAL A 79 -1.49 -0.56 -8.11
CA VAL A 79 -2.24 0.05 -7.01
C VAL A 79 -3.70 -0.32 -7.13
N ILE A 80 -4.25 -0.85 -6.03
CA ILE A 80 -5.67 -1.19 -5.88
C ILE A 80 -6.26 -0.32 -4.78
N ALA A 81 -7.41 0.27 -5.05
CA ALA A 81 -8.17 1.00 -4.04
C ALA A 81 -9.53 0.35 -3.84
N GLN A 82 -9.96 0.25 -2.59
CA GLN A 82 -11.33 -0.16 -2.27
C GLN A 82 -12.29 0.92 -2.77
N ASP A 83 -13.43 0.53 -3.33
CA ASP A 83 -14.42 1.48 -3.80
C ASP A 83 -15.14 2.19 -2.63
N GLU A 84 -15.75 3.32 -2.92
CA GLU A 84 -16.46 4.10 -1.90
C GLU A 84 -17.70 3.36 -1.37
N ALA A 85 -18.36 2.59 -2.23
CA ALA A 85 -19.60 1.91 -1.87
C ALA A 85 -19.42 0.88 -0.75
N THR A 86 -18.26 0.22 -0.70
CA THR A 86 -17.96 -0.79 0.33
C THR A 86 -17.07 -0.28 1.45
N ALA A 87 -16.49 0.92 1.32
CA ALA A 87 -15.61 1.48 2.35
C ALA A 87 -16.43 2.21 3.41
N GLU A 88 -16.32 1.76 4.67
CA GLU A 88 -16.96 2.45 5.79
C GLU A 88 -16.39 3.88 5.95
N PHE A 89 -15.08 4.01 5.79
CA PHE A 89 -14.38 5.31 5.82
C PHE A 89 -13.64 5.49 4.50
N PRO A 90 -14.22 6.19 3.51
CA PRO A 90 -13.65 6.24 2.17
C PRO A 90 -12.51 7.26 2.00
N GLY A 91 -12.10 7.96 3.05
CA GLY A 91 -11.09 9.02 2.96
C GLY A 91 -9.79 8.58 2.30
N MET A 92 -9.16 7.52 2.80
CA MET A 92 -7.89 7.02 2.24
C MET A 92 -8.05 6.49 0.81
N PRO A 93 -9.03 5.60 0.51
CA PRO A 93 -9.23 5.17 -0.87
C PRO A 93 -9.52 6.33 -1.82
N SER A 94 -10.38 7.27 -1.43
CA SER A 94 -10.71 8.43 -2.26
C SER A 94 -9.50 9.31 -2.54
N ALA A 95 -8.64 9.52 -1.54
CA ALA A 95 -7.42 10.31 -1.72
C ALA A 95 -6.48 9.66 -2.76
N VAL A 96 -6.33 8.34 -2.71
CA VAL A 96 -5.52 7.60 -3.68
C VAL A 96 -6.13 7.68 -5.08
N ILE A 97 -7.45 7.50 -5.20
CA ILE A 97 -8.16 7.58 -6.47
C ILE A 97 -7.96 8.95 -7.13
N LYS A 98 -8.00 10.02 -6.34
CA LYS A 98 -7.79 11.38 -6.85
C LYS A 98 -6.40 11.61 -7.42
N THR A 99 -5.40 10.84 -7.03
CA THR A 99 -4.05 10.94 -7.59
C THR A 99 -3.96 10.39 -9.01
N ARG A 100 -4.95 9.66 -9.47
CA ARG A 100 -4.97 8.93 -10.76
C ARG A 100 -3.87 7.86 -10.85
N SER A 101 -3.36 7.41 -9.72
CA SER A 101 -2.33 6.37 -9.66
C SER A 101 -2.91 4.97 -9.40
N VAL A 102 -4.22 4.82 -9.48
CA VAL A 102 -4.91 3.55 -9.20
C VAL A 102 -5.12 2.77 -10.48
N ASP A 103 -4.75 1.49 -10.46
CA ASP A 103 -5.01 0.56 -11.57
C ASP A 103 -6.40 -0.06 -11.47
N PHE A 104 -6.85 -0.37 -10.26
CA PHE A 104 -8.15 -1.03 -10.04
C PHE A 104 -8.88 -0.40 -8.86
N ILE A 105 -10.16 -0.09 -9.06
CA ILE A 105 -11.08 0.34 -7.99
C ILE A 105 -12.08 -0.78 -7.82
N LEU A 106 -12.05 -1.47 -6.68
CA LEU A 106 -12.80 -2.70 -6.49
C LEU A 106 -13.60 -2.72 -5.19
N PRO A 107 -14.79 -3.36 -5.19
CA PRO A 107 -15.47 -3.68 -3.94
C PRO A 107 -14.58 -4.59 -3.07
N LEU A 108 -14.74 -4.48 -1.76
CA LEU A 108 -13.92 -5.24 -0.81
C LEU A 108 -13.83 -6.74 -1.15
N ALA A 109 -14.97 -7.34 -1.49
CA ALA A 109 -15.03 -8.78 -1.78
C ALA A 109 -14.23 -9.20 -3.03
N GLU A 110 -13.90 -8.27 -3.94
CA GLU A 110 -13.17 -8.57 -5.17
C GLU A 110 -11.67 -8.34 -5.05
N ILE A 111 -11.21 -7.75 -3.95
CA ILE A 111 -9.79 -7.40 -3.80
C ILE A 111 -8.92 -8.65 -3.65
N ALA A 112 -9.30 -9.59 -2.80
CA ALA A 112 -8.51 -10.81 -2.62
C ALA A 112 -8.41 -11.64 -3.92
N PRO A 113 -9.50 -11.89 -4.67
CA PRO A 113 -9.40 -12.54 -5.97
C PRO A 113 -8.49 -11.80 -6.95
N ALA A 114 -8.54 -10.46 -6.96
CA ALA A 114 -7.66 -9.66 -7.82
C ALA A 114 -6.19 -9.83 -7.45
N LEU A 115 -5.86 -9.84 -6.16
CA LEU A 115 -4.49 -10.07 -5.69
C LEU A 115 -3.98 -11.44 -6.13
N VAL A 116 -4.78 -12.48 -5.99
CA VAL A 116 -4.41 -13.83 -6.44
C VAL A 116 -4.11 -13.83 -7.94
N ALA A 117 -4.98 -13.22 -8.75
CA ALA A 117 -4.78 -13.14 -10.19
C ALA A 117 -3.50 -12.38 -10.57
N LEU A 118 -3.21 -11.27 -9.90
CA LEU A 118 -2.01 -10.48 -10.16
C LEU A 118 -0.74 -11.23 -9.79
N VAL A 119 -0.73 -11.92 -8.66
CA VAL A 119 0.44 -12.67 -8.21
C VAL A 119 0.72 -13.84 -9.16
N LEU A 120 -0.30 -14.57 -9.59
CA LEU A 120 -0.14 -15.68 -10.53
C LEU A 120 0.37 -15.19 -11.89
N ARG A 121 -0.09 -14.02 -12.36
CA ARG A 121 0.40 -13.42 -13.61
C ARG A 121 1.81 -12.87 -13.47
N GLY A 122 2.19 -12.43 -12.29
CA GLY A 122 3.51 -11.88 -11.99
C GLY A 122 4.59 -12.93 -11.82
N GLU A 123 4.26 -14.17 -11.63
CA GLU A 123 5.22 -15.27 -11.57
C GLU A 123 5.73 -15.58 -13.00
N ARG A 124 6.89 -15.06 -13.28
CA ARG A 124 7.47 -15.18 -14.62
C ARG A 124 8.88 -15.66 -14.54
#